data_41bd67da8b9fab3cfadf9f1d6c028005
#
_entry.id   41bd67da8b9fab3cfadf9f1d6c028005
#
_cell.length_a   1.000
_cell.length_b   1.000
_cell.length_c   1.000
_cell.angle_alpha   90.00
_cell.angle_beta   90.00
_cell.angle_gamma   90.00
#
_symmetry.space_group_name_H-M   'P 1'
#
loop_
_entity.id
_entity.type
_entity.pdbx_description
1 polymer ?
#
loop_
_entity_poly.entity_id
_entity_poly.type
_entity_poly.pdbx_seq_one_letter_code
_entity_poly.pdbx_strand_id
1 'polypeptide(L)'
;ITSAKKARELGIPESKWIFMHGGGCLNDIWNVTDRLNLHSSPAIKKCSQAIFNAANCSQADISFFDLYSCFPSAVQIARKEIGIPDGDNRDLTITGGLPYYGGPGSAYVVNSIASMMSKLRENPGKFGMVTANGWFLTKHGAGVFSSNPFLGDWNQVIDSSHLQKEIENLDHPEFIEEANGKGMIETYTVVNSREGPTKAIIIGLLEDGRRFVANTDKDESLLNKMMQNEMLNAKGTVKFENSRNIFQPD
;
A
#
# COMPACT_ATOMS: atom_id res chain seq x y z
N ILE A 1 -12.51 21.62 -6.25
CA ILE A 1 -13.07 21.43 -4.90
C ILE A 1 -13.44 22.79 -4.34
N THR A 2 -14.64 22.91 -3.76
CA THR A 2 -15.12 24.14 -3.15
C THR A 2 -16.18 23.85 -2.07
N SER A 3 -16.60 24.83 -1.27
CA SER A 3 -17.69 24.66 -0.33
C SER A 3 -19.05 24.68 -1.04
N ALA A 4 -20.06 24.06 -0.44
CA ALA A 4 -21.45 24.11 -0.95
C ALA A 4 -21.95 25.55 -1.12
N LYS A 5 -21.62 26.45 -0.19
CA LYS A 5 -21.93 27.88 -0.30
C LYS A 5 -21.33 28.46 -1.59
N LYS A 6 -20.05 28.22 -1.83
CA LYS A 6 -19.37 28.78 -3.01
C LYS A 6 -19.88 28.16 -4.31
N ALA A 7 -20.21 26.86 -4.31
CA ALA A 7 -20.79 26.20 -5.46
C ALA A 7 -22.16 26.84 -5.85
N ARG A 8 -23.01 27.19 -4.88
CA ARG A 8 -24.27 27.91 -5.13
C ARG A 8 -24.03 29.31 -5.68
N GLU A 9 -23.10 30.07 -5.09
CA GLU A 9 -22.73 31.40 -5.59
C GLU A 9 -22.24 31.38 -7.04
N LEU A 10 -21.59 30.28 -7.45
CA LEU A 10 -21.09 30.07 -8.81
C LEU A 10 -22.17 29.47 -9.76
N GLY A 11 -23.38 29.23 -9.27
CA GLY A 11 -24.47 28.65 -10.07
C GLY A 11 -24.22 27.21 -10.51
N ILE A 12 -23.37 26.45 -9.80
CA ILE A 12 -23.12 25.04 -10.13
C ILE A 12 -24.33 24.22 -9.70
N PRO A 13 -25.02 23.51 -10.62
CA PRO A 13 -26.20 22.72 -10.31
C PRO A 13 -25.88 21.64 -9.25
N GLU A 14 -26.76 21.50 -8.23
CA GLU A 14 -26.58 20.51 -7.17
C GLU A 14 -26.52 19.07 -7.71
N SER A 15 -27.18 18.78 -8.81
CA SER A 15 -27.09 17.48 -9.50
C SER A 15 -25.69 17.10 -9.98
N LYS A 16 -24.75 18.05 -10.06
CA LYS A 16 -23.33 17.82 -10.39
C LYS A 16 -22.42 17.72 -9.17
N TRP A 17 -22.99 17.91 -7.97
CA TRP A 17 -22.16 17.88 -6.77
C TRP A 17 -21.82 16.44 -6.38
N ILE A 18 -20.60 16.26 -5.95
CA ILE A 18 -20.12 15.03 -5.32
C ILE A 18 -19.55 15.42 -3.96
N PHE A 19 -19.97 14.69 -2.95
CA PHE A 19 -19.59 14.93 -1.56
C PHE A 19 -18.57 13.91 -1.13
N MET A 20 -17.60 14.33 -0.34
CA MET A 20 -16.72 13.44 0.39
C MET A 20 -17.45 12.97 1.65
N HIS A 21 -17.52 11.69 1.88
CA HIS A 21 -18.17 11.06 3.03
C HIS A 21 -17.20 10.64 4.12
N GLY A 22 -15.98 10.40 3.77
CA GLY A 22 -14.91 10.10 4.69
C GLY A 22 -13.57 10.23 3.98
N GLY A 23 -12.55 10.57 4.73
CA GLY A 23 -11.20 10.68 4.23
C GLY A 23 -10.18 10.64 5.36
N GLY A 24 -8.99 10.15 5.10
CA GLY A 24 -7.93 10.07 6.09
C GLY A 24 -6.60 9.64 5.53
N CYS A 25 -5.59 9.73 6.37
CA CYS A 25 -4.25 9.27 6.06
C CYS A 25 -3.59 8.67 7.30
N LEU A 26 -2.80 7.61 7.08
CA LEU A 26 -1.94 6.97 8.07
C LEU A 26 -0.63 6.55 7.41
N ASN A 27 0.39 6.34 8.21
CA ASN A 27 1.67 5.83 7.73
C ASN A 27 1.95 4.46 8.34
N ASP A 28 2.47 3.54 7.54
CA ASP A 28 3.16 2.37 8.07
C ASP A 28 4.53 2.79 8.63
N ILE A 29 5.18 1.90 9.37
CA ILE A 29 6.53 2.12 9.89
C ILE A 29 7.46 2.48 8.72
N TRP A 30 8.24 3.56 8.88
CA TRP A 30 9.01 4.17 7.80
C TRP A 30 10.05 3.23 7.20
N ASN A 31 10.86 2.61 8.04
CA ASN A 31 11.85 1.66 7.59
C ASN A 31 11.16 0.33 7.28
N VAL A 32 11.39 -0.20 6.09
CA VAL A 32 10.80 -1.47 5.67
C VAL A 32 11.26 -2.62 6.57
N THR A 33 12.51 -2.57 7.04
CA THR A 33 13.10 -3.56 7.94
C THR A 33 12.49 -3.60 9.33
N ASP A 34 11.83 -2.51 9.74
CA ASP A 34 11.24 -2.38 11.08
C ASP A 34 9.73 -2.70 11.08
N ARG A 35 9.19 -3.18 9.97
CA ARG A 35 7.78 -3.55 9.86
C ARG A 35 7.52 -4.94 10.43
N LEU A 36 6.31 -5.16 10.94
CA LEU A 36 5.87 -6.47 11.42
C LEU A 36 6.12 -7.57 10.37
N ASN A 37 5.74 -7.31 9.14
CA ASN A 37 5.99 -8.17 7.98
C ASN A 37 6.05 -7.32 6.69
N LEU A 38 6.34 -7.97 5.56
CA LEU A 38 6.57 -7.32 4.28
C LEU A 38 5.42 -7.50 3.27
N HIS A 39 4.31 -8.12 3.69
CA HIS A 39 3.17 -8.46 2.82
C HIS A 39 1.83 -7.90 3.28
N SER A 40 1.81 -7.02 4.28
CA SER A 40 0.63 -6.35 4.80
C SER A 40 0.87 -4.86 5.02
N SER A 41 -0.21 -4.10 5.21
CA SER A 41 -0.19 -2.69 5.57
C SER A 41 -1.23 -2.41 6.65
N PRO A 42 -0.84 -2.40 7.92
CA PRO A 42 -1.72 -1.97 9.01
C PRO A 42 -2.30 -0.58 8.81
N ALA A 43 -1.54 0.32 8.17
CA ALA A 43 -2.00 1.67 7.87
C ALA A 43 -3.17 1.68 6.87
N ILE A 44 -3.10 0.92 5.78
CA ILE A 44 -4.22 0.80 4.83
C ILE A 44 -5.45 0.23 5.53
N LYS A 45 -5.28 -0.83 6.32
CA LYS A 45 -6.37 -1.49 7.03
C LYS A 45 -7.09 -0.54 7.98
N LYS A 46 -6.34 0.08 8.91
CA LYS A 46 -6.89 0.99 9.91
C LYS A 46 -7.49 2.25 9.28
N CYS A 47 -6.82 2.84 8.28
CA CYS A 47 -7.31 4.00 7.55
C CYS A 47 -8.64 3.69 6.85
N SER A 48 -8.73 2.58 6.14
CA SER A 48 -9.96 2.18 5.43
C SER A 48 -11.12 1.93 6.39
N GLN A 49 -10.89 1.24 7.50
CA GLN A 49 -11.90 1.02 8.54
C GLN A 49 -12.42 2.32 9.14
N ALA A 50 -11.52 3.24 9.48
CA ALA A 50 -11.90 4.55 10.01
C ALA A 50 -12.73 5.36 9.01
N ILE A 51 -12.34 5.34 7.73
CA ILE A 51 -13.06 6.02 6.65
C ILE A 51 -14.44 5.43 6.42
N PHE A 52 -14.58 4.10 6.42
CA PHE A 52 -15.89 3.43 6.29
C PHE A 52 -16.81 3.77 7.46
N ASN A 53 -16.28 3.78 8.69
CA ASN A 53 -17.04 4.19 9.86
C ASN A 53 -17.52 5.65 9.74
N ALA A 54 -16.64 6.58 9.35
CA ALA A 54 -16.97 7.98 9.15
C ALA A 54 -18.02 8.17 8.03
N ALA A 55 -17.93 7.41 6.96
CA ALA A 55 -18.87 7.44 5.86
C ALA A 55 -20.18 6.69 6.14
N ASN A 56 -20.29 6.02 7.28
CA ASN A 56 -21.40 5.12 7.63
C ASN A 56 -21.71 4.11 6.53
N CYS A 57 -20.65 3.48 6.00
CA CYS A 57 -20.73 2.46 4.96
C CYS A 57 -19.71 1.33 5.23
N SER A 58 -19.81 0.28 4.45
CA SER A 58 -18.87 -0.84 4.43
C SER A 58 -18.16 -0.95 3.09
N GLN A 59 -17.14 -1.79 3.00
CA GLN A 59 -16.47 -2.13 1.75
C GLN A 59 -17.46 -2.66 0.69
N ALA A 60 -18.52 -3.39 1.11
CA ALA A 60 -19.53 -3.93 0.20
C ALA A 60 -20.41 -2.86 -0.46
N ASP A 61 -20.55 -1.69 0.17
CA ASP A 61 -21.33 -0.57 -0.35
C ASP A 61 -20.58 0.24 -1.41
N ILE A 62 -19.27 0.07 -1.51
CA ILE A 62 -18.44 0.75 -2.51
C ILE A 62 -18.69 0.12 -3.89
N SER A 63 -19.19 0.92 -4.83
CA SER A 63 -19.45 0.46 -6.19
C SER A 63 -18.24 0.62 -7.12
N PHE A 64 -17.37 1.56 -6.85
CA PHE A 64 -16.22 1.90 -7.70
C PHE A 64 -14.96 2.10 -6.86
N PHE A 65 -13.87 1.49 -7.30
CA PHE A 65 -12.54 1.67 -6.70
C PHE A 65 -11.57 2.31 -7.68
N ASP A 66 -10.67 3.13 -7.15
CA ASP A 66 -9.40 3.45 -7.79
C ASP A 66 -8.29 3.26 -6.76
N LEU A 67 -7.76 2.04 -6.70
CA LEU A 67 -6.66 1.72 -5.81
C LEU A 67 -5.35 2.20 -6.43
N TYR A 68 -4.50 2.83 -5.62
CA TYR A 68 -3.21 3.33 -6.10
C TYR A 68 -2.33 2.18 -6.60
N SER A 69 -1.96 2.23 -7.86
CA SER A 69 -1.45 1.10 -8.64
C SER A 69 -0.02 1.32 -9.18
N CYS A 70 0.86 1.88 -8.35
CA CYS A 70 2.28 2.06 -8.71
C CYS A 70 2.99 0.73 -9.02
N PHE A 71 2.60 -0.34 -8.34
CA PHE A 71 3.03 -1.73 -8.56
C PHE A 71 1.84 -2.68 -8.38
N PRO A 72 1.83 -3.84 -9.04
CA PRO A 72 0.79 -4.86 -8.81
C PRO A 72 0.63 -5.24 -7.33
N SER A 73 1.75 -5.40 -6.61
CA SER A 73 1.76 -5.70 -5.18
C SER A 73 1.04 -4.64 -4.33
N ALA A 74 1.12 -3.37 -4.69
CA ALA A 74 0.40 -2.30 -3.99
C ALA A 74 -1.11 -2.47 -4.09
N VAL A 75 -1.62 -2.85 -5.26
CA VAL A 75 -3.05 -3.14 -5.47
C VAL A 75 -3.47 -4.40 -4.70
N GLN A 76 -2.65 -5.46 -4.74
CA GLN A 76 -2.94 -6.72 -4.04
C GLN A 76 -3.00 -6.52 -2.52
N ILE A 77 -2.03 -5.79 -1.95
CA ILE A 77 -2.02 -5.46 -0.52
C ILE A 77 -3.23 -4.59 -0.19
N ALA A 78 -3.48 -3.51 -0.94
CA ALA A 78 -4.63 -2.64 -0.69
C ALA A 78 -5.96 -3.40 -0.76
N ARG A 79 -6.14 -4.27 -1.76
CA ARG A 79 -7.32 -5.14 -1.89
C ARG A 79 -7.54 -5.99 -0.64
N LYS A 80 -6.48 -6.67 -0.18
CA LYS A 80 -6.51 -7.53 1.00
C LYS A 80 -6.84 -6.73 2.27
N GLU A 81 -6.14 -5.61 2.49
CA GLU A 81 -6.30 -4.81 3.71
C GLU A 81 -7.65 -4.06 3.78
N ILE A 82 -8.21 -3.66 2.65
CA ILE A 82 -9.55 -3.07 2.55
C ILE A 82 -10.64 -4.14 2.76
N GLY A 83 -10.31 -5.42 2.56
CA GLY A 83 -11.24 -6.54 2.70
C GLY A 83 -12.04 -6.82 1.43
N ILE A 84 -11.52 -6.49 0.25
CA ILE A 84 -12.17 -6.82 -1.02
C ILE A 84 -11.91 -8.30 -1.34
N PRO A 85 -12.96 -9.14 -1.48
CA PRO A 85 -12.82 -10.59 -1.70
C PRO A 85 -12.06 -10.96 -2.98
N ASP A 86 -11.42 -12.13 -3.00
CA ASP A 86 -10.69 -12.59 -4.19
C ASP A 86 -11.59 -12.83 -5.42
N GLY A 87 -12.84 -13.21 -5.22
CA GLY A 87 -13.83 -13.39 -6.27
C GLY A 87 -14.63 -12.13 -6.62
N ASP A 88 -14.25 -10.95 -6.12
CA ASP A 88 -14.95 -9.69 -6.41
C ASP A 88 -14.76 -9.28 -7.87
N ASN A 89 -15.87 -8.99 -8.56
CA ASN A 89 -15.89 -8.63 -9.98
C ASN A 89 -15.80 -7.12 -10.22
N ARG A 90 -15.73 -6.29 -9.18
CA ARG A 90 -15.56 -4.84 -9.34
C ARG A 90 -14.16 -4.52 -9.84
N ASP A 91 -14.06 -3.56 -10.74
CA ASP A 91 -12.78 -3.04 -11.18
C ASP A 91 -12.05 -2.39 -9.98
N LEU A 92 -10.79 -2.75 -9.78
CA LEU A 92 -9.97 -2.18 -8.71
C LEU A 92 -9.40 -0.79 -9.09
N THR A 93 -9.48 -0.42 -10.36
CA THR A 93 -9.03 0.87 -10.87
C THR A 93 -9.97 1.37 -11.97
N ILE A 94 -10.71 2.43 -11.71
CA ILE A 94 -11.59 3.04 -12.75
C ILE A 94 -10.79 3.78 -13.83
N THR A 95 -9.54 4.14 -13.54
CA THR A 95 -8.62 4.79 -14.49
C THR A 95 -7.91 3.77 -15.39
N GLY A 96 -7.96 2.48 -15.08
CA GLY A 96 -7.14 1.43 -15.69
C GLY A 96 -5.77 1.25 -15.03
N GLY A 97 -5.47 2.03 -14.00
CA GLY A 97 -4.24 1.97 -13.23
C GLY A 97 -3.14 2.93 -13.71
N LEU A 98 -2.21 3.21 -12.81
CA LEU A 98 -1.16 4.20 -12.98
C LEU A 98 -0.24 3.94 -14.18
N PRO A 99 0.19 2.68 -14.47
CA PRO A 99 1.00 2.39 -15.65
C PRO A 99 0.30 2.67 -16.98
N TYR A 100 -1.03 2.62 -17.00
CA TYR A 100 -1.86 2.84 -18.18
C TYR A 100 -2.29 4.30 -18.32
N TYR A 101 -2.78 4.89 -17.23
CA TYR A 101 -3.30 6.25 -17.20
C TYR A 101 -2.19 7.31 -17.21
N GLY A 102 -1.04 6.97 -16.63
CA GLY A 102 0.06 7.88 -16.39
C GLY A 102 -0.06 8.60 -15.03
N GLY A 103 1.09 8.98 -14.47
CA GLY A 103 1.17 9.62 -13.15
C GLY A 103 2.26 10.68 -13.11
N PRO A 104 2.10 11.84 -13.81
CA PRO A 104 3.13 12.85 -13.81
C PRO A 104 3.29 13.48 -12.42
N GLY A 105 4.47 13.35 -11.84
CA GLY A 105 4.77 13.81 -10.48
C GLY A 105 3.83 13.18 -9.46
N SER A 106 3.15 13.99 -8.67
CA SER A 106 2.17 13.56 -7.65
C SER A 106 0.71 13.73 -8.10
N ALA A 107 0.44 13.86 -9.39
CA ALA A 107 -0.88 14.24 -9.90
C ALA A 107 -1.86 13.07 -10.07
N TYR A 108 -1.40 11.80 -10.05
CA TYR A 108 -2.27 10.66 -10.35
C TYR A 108 -3.54 10.60 -9.48
N VAL A 109 -3.41 10.80 -8.17
CA VAL A 109 -4.56 10.73 -7.25
C VAL A 109 -5.59 11.82 -7.54
N VAL A 110 -5.16 13.01 -7.94
CA VAL A 110 -6.07 14.09 -8.36
C VAL A 110 -6.84 13.68 -9.63
N ASN A 111 -6.17 13.01 -10.56
CA ASN A 111 -6.80 12.49 -11.77
C ASN A 111 -7.77 11.33 -11.44
N SER A 112 -7.41 10.44 -10.51
CA SER A 112 -8.30 9.39 -9.99
C SER A 112 -9.56 9.99 -9.38
N ILE A 113 -9.43 11.02 -8.54
CA ILE A 113 -10.56 11.75 -7.95
C ILE A 113 -11.42 12.37 -9.07
N ALA A 114 -10.82 13.03 -10.05
CA ALA A 114 -11.57 13.63 -11.16
C ALA A 114 -12.35 12.58 -11.95
N SER A 115 -11.75 11.43 -12.26
CA SER A 115 -12.40 10.30 -12.93
C SER A 115 -13.54 9.72 -12.07
N MET A 116 -13.32 9.58 -10.76
CA MET A 116 -14.34 9.14 -9.80
C MET A 116 -15.52 10.11 -9.77
N MET A 117 -15.28 11.44 -9.80
CA MET A 117 -16.36 12.43 -9.84
C MET A 117 -17.26 12.25 -11.09
N SER A 118 -16.67 11.98 -12.24
CA SER A 118 -17.42 11.71 -13.48
C SER A 118 -18.22 10.42 -13.34
N LYS A 119 -17.60 9.35 -12.86
CA LYS A 119 -18.24 8.04 -12.66
C LYS A 119 -19.44 8.11 -11.72
N LEU A 120 -19.31 8.85 -10.61
CA LEU A 120 -20.39 9.02 -9.62
C LEU A 120 -21.52 9.93 -10.14
N ARG A 121 -21.25 10.90 -11.02
CA ARG A 121 -22.30 11.69 -11.68
C ARG A 121 -23.13 10.86 -12.65
N GLU A 122 -22.52 9.89 -13.32
CA GLU A 122 -23.21 8.94 -14.19
C GLU A 122 -23.99 7.89 -13.38
N ASN A 123 -23.65 7.68 -12.11
CA ASN A 123 -24.24 6.67 -11.24
C ASN A 123 -24.65 7.29 -9.88
N PRO A 124 -25.70 8.14 -9.86
CA PRO A 124 -26.11 8.82 -8.64
C PRO A 124 -26.45 7.87 -7.49
N GLY A 125 -26.10 8.26 -6.28
CA GLY A 125 -26.34 7.50 -5.06
C GLY A 125 -25.33 6.41 -4.77
N LYS A 126 -24.42 6.10 -5.69
CA LYS A 126 -23.35 5.12 -5.47
C LYS A 126 -22.19 5.71 -4.69
N PHE A 127 -21.43 4.84 -4.00
CA PHE A 127 -20.18 5.18 -3.35
C PHE A 127 -18.98 4.80 -4.22
N GLY A 128 -17.96 5.65 -4.22
CA GLY A 128 -16.68 5.39 -4.83
C GLY A 128 -15.53 5.64 -3.84
N MET A 129 -14.49 4.84 -3.90
CA MET A 129 -13.30 4.97 -3.06
C MET A 129 -12.06 5.19 -3.92
N VAL A 130 -11.26 6.19 -3.55
CA VAL A 130 -9.94 6.46 -4.14
C VAL A 130 -8.90 6.31 -3.05
N THR A 131 -7.78 5.64 -3.36
CA THR A 131 -6.65 5.52 -2.44
C THR A 131 -5.42 6.24 -2.96
N ALA A 132 -4.53 6.59 -2.06
CA ALA A 132 -3.23 7.19 -2.32
C ALA A 132 -2.13 6.38 -1.65
N ASN A 133 -0.97 6.33 -2.28
CA ASN A 133 0.22 5.69 -1.72
C ASN A 133 1.45 6.53 -2.05
N GLY A 134 2.41 6.55 -1.14
CA GLY A 134 3.69 7.21 -1.35
C GLY A 134 4.82 6.48 -0.65
N TRP A 135 6.04 6.71 -1.14
CA TRP A 135 7.25 6.08 -0.65
C TRP A 135 7.17 4.55 -0.88
N PHE A 136 7.76 3.73 -0.02
CA PHE A 136 7.79 2.26 -0.13
C PHE A 136 6.56 1.61 0.55
N LEU A 137 5.35 1.83 0.06
CA LEU A 137 4.10 1.50 0.76
C LEU A 137 4.13 2.04 2.21
N THR A 138 4.48 3.29 2.37
CA THR A 138 4.67 3.89 3.68
C THR A 138 3.57 4.88 4.02
N LYS A 139 3.26 5.79 3.07
CA LYS A 139 2.24 6.83 3.26
C LYS A 139 0.96 6.38 2.58
N HIS A 140 -0.14 6.39 3.29
CA HIS A 140 -1.43 6.00 2.76
C HIS A 140 -2.47 7.07 3.03
N GLY A 141 -3.33 7.29 2.05
CA GLY A 141 -4.51 8.09 2.17
C GLY A 141 -5.65 7.46 1.40
N ALA A 142 -6.87 7.76 1.81
CA ALA A 142 -8.05 7.34 1.07
C ALA A 142 -9.20 8.31 1.26
N GLY A 143 -10.17 8.26 0.35
CA GLY A 143 -11.40 9.02 0.43
C GLY A 143 -12.57 8.27 -0.17
N VAL A 144 -13.74 8.38 0.48
CA VAL A 144 -15.01 7.85 0.00
C VAL A 144 -15.90 9.01 -0.45
N PHE A 145 -16.48 8.87 -1.60
CA PHE A 145 -17.26 9.91 -2.28
C PHE A 145 -18.62 9.38 -2.75
N SER A 146 -19.63 10.26 -2.78
CA SER A 146 -20.97 9.98 -3.33
C SER A 146 -21.64 11.25 -3.84
N SER A 147 -22.64 11.11 -4.70
CA SER A 147 -23.55 12.20 -5.07
C SER A 147 -24.58 12.50 -3.98
N ASN A 148 -24.80 11.58 -3.03
CA ASN A 148 -25.64 11.85 -1.87
C ASN A 148 -24.96 12.86 -0.94
N PRO A 149 -25.71 13.83 -0.36
CA PRO A 149 -25.15 14.73 0.63
C PRO A 149 -24.61 13.96 1.84
N PHE A 150 -23.46 14.39 2.35
CA PHE A 150 -22.97 13.91 3.63
C PHE A 150 -23.75 14.56 4.77
N LEU A 151 -24.39 13.75 5.62
CA LEU A 151 -25.21 14.21 6.73
C LEU A 151 -24.51 14.08 8.10
N GLY A 152 -23.27 13.63 8.12
CA GLY A 152 -22.48 13.48 9.34
C GLY A 152 -21.80 14.79 9.78
N ASP A 153 -21.15 14.73 10.93
CA ASP A 153 -20.35 15.82 11.47
C ASP A 153 -18.89 15.72 10.97
N TRP A 154 -18.45 16.71 10.19
CA TRP A 154 -17.08 16.80 9.71
C TRP A 154 -16.03 16.97 10.80
N ASN A 155 -16.43 17.43 11.99
CA ASN A 155 -15.52 17.52 13.14
C ASN A 155 -15.15 16.13 13.71
N GLN A 156 -15.94 15.10 13.38
CA GLN A 156 -15.65 13.71 13.73
C GLN A 156 -14.80 12.99 12.67
N VAL A 157 -14.55 13.64 11.54
CA VAL A 157 -13.73 13.09 10.48
C VAL A 157 -12.26 13.13 10.88
N ILE A 158 -11.88 12.11 11.59
CA ILE A 158 -10.56 11.50 11.73
C ILE A 158 -9.53 12.35 12.45
N ASP A 159 -9.60 12.36 13.75
CA ASP A 159 -8.35 12.35 14.52
C ASP A 159 -7.74 10.95 14.42
N SER A 160 -6.83 10.77 13.46
CA SER A 160 -6.12 9.51 13.23
C SER A 160 -4.89 9.34 14.13
N SER A 161 -4.63 10.28 15.03
CA SER A 161 -3.41 10.29 15.86
C SER A 161 -3.29 9.06 16.76
N HIS A 162 -4.42 8.57 17.31
CA HIS A 162 -4.43 7.34 18.12
C HIS A 162 -4.16 6.09 17.25
N LEU A 163 -4.71 6.03 16.04
CA LEU A 163 -4.47 4.93 15.11
C LEU A 163 -3.02 4.89 14.63
N GLN A 164 -2.41 6.06 14.44
CA GLN A 164 -1.00 6.16 14.07
C GLN A 164 -0.11 5.62 15.20
N LYS A 165 -0.39 5.98 16.46
CA LYS A 165 0.32 5.43 17.62
C LYS A 165 0.18 3.92 17.75
N GLU A 166 -1.00 3.37 17.44
CA GLU A 166 -1.19 1.91 17.43
C GLU A 166 -0.31 1.21 16.39
N ILE A 167 -0.11 1.84 15.22
CA ILE A 167 0.78 1.31 14.17
C ILE A 167 2.24 1.38 14.64
N GLU A 168 2.65 2.49 15.23
CA GLU A 168 4.02 2.72 15.72
C GLU A 168 4.41 1.77 16.85
N ASN A 169 3.43 1.26 17.58
CA ASN A 169 3.63 0.31 18.68
C ASN A 169 3.43 -1.16 18.29
N LEU A 170 3.32 -1.47 17.00
CA LEU A 170 3.25 -2.86 16.56
C LEU A 170 4.59 -3.58 16.82
N ASP A 171 4.50 -4.80 17.32
CA ASP A 171 5.67 -5.66 17.45
C ASP A 171 6.31 -5.89 16.08
N HIS A 172 7.63 -5.87 16.04
CA HIS A 172 8.39 -6.16 14.83
C HIS A 172 9.72 -6.83 15.20
N PRO A 173 10.34 -7.60 14.30
CA PRO A 173 11.67 -8.15 14.52
C PRO A 173 12.70 -7.04 14.77
N GLU A 174 13.58 -7.25 15.75
CA GLU A 174 14.74 -6.38 15.95
C GLU A 174 15.64 -6.44 14.71
N PHE A 175 16.02 -5.28 14.19
CA PHE A 175 16.94 -5.21 13.06
C PHE A 175 18.39 -5.23 13.54
N ILE A 176 19.23 -6.06 12.89
CA ILE A 176 20.66 -6.14 13.16
C ILE A 176 21.46 -5.80 11.90
N GLU A 177 22.39 -4.86 12.05
CA GLU A 177 23.24 -4.41 10.94
C GLU A 177 24.34 -5.43 10.59
N GLU A 178 24.99 -6.03 11.60
CA GLU A 178 26.09 -7.00 11.46
C GLU A 178 25.59 -8.41 11.84
N ALA A 179 25.06 -9.13 10.86
CA ALA A 179 24.44 -10.42 11.08
C ALA A 179 25.44 -11.58 10.91
N ASN A 180 25.45 -12.49 11.88
CA ASN A 180 26.23 -13.72 11.83
C ASN A 180 25.41 -14.88 12.40
N GLY A 181 25.34 -15.99 11.67
CA GLY A 181 24.67 -17.20 12.14
C GLY A 181 23.75 -17.83 11.09
N LYS A 182 22.96 -18.79 11.54
CA LYS A 182 21.94 -19.44 10.73
C LYS A 182 20.69 -18.59 10.67
N GLY A 183 20.02 -18.62 9.52
CA GLY A 183 18.80 -17.88 9.31
C GLY A 183 18.03 -18.40 8.10
N MET A 184 17.00 -17.65 7.74
CA MET A 184 16.15 -17.97 6.59
C MET A 184 15.77 -16.70 5.80
N ILE A 185 15.41 -16.89 4.54
CA ILE A 185 14.95 -15.82 3.67
C ILE A 185 13.49 -15.46 4.03
N GLU A 186 13.26 -14.21 4.43
CA GLU A 186 11.91 -13.66 4.59
C GLU A 186 11.38 -13.09 3.27
N THR A 187 12.23 -12.40 2.52
CA THR A 187 11.96 -11.97 1.13
C THR A 187 13.28 -11.71 0.40
N TYR A 188 13.21 -11.67 -0.92
CA TYR A 188 14.40 -11.44 -1.74
C TYR A 188 14.06 -10.83 -3.09
N THR A 189 15.07 -10.32 -3.76
CA THR A 189 15.03 -9.95 -5.17
C THR A 189 16.38 -10.21 -5.81
N VAL A 190 16.39 -10.63 -7.08
CA VAL A 190 17.61 -10.79 -7.88
C VAL A 190 17.82 -9.56 -8.73
N VAL A 191 18.96 -8.92 -8.58
CA VAL A 191 19.37 -7.76 -9.35
C VAL A 191 19.97 -8.22 -10.66
N ASN A 192 19.40 -7.79 -11.76
CA ASN A 192 19.87 -8.10 -13.11
C ASN A 192 20.52 -6.88 -13.76
N SER A 193 21.62 -7.12 -14.48
CA SER A 193 22.23 -6.19 -15.43
C SER A 193 21.89 -6.61 -16.86
N ARG A 194 22.42 -5.89 -17.86
CA ARG A 194 22.33 -6.28 -19.27
C ARG A 194 23.07 -7.60 -19.58
N GLU A 195 24.03 -7.96 -18.74
CA GLU A 195 24.88 -9.14 -18.87
C GLU A 195 24.36 -10.35 -18.08
N GLY A 196 23.25 -10.19 -17.34
CA GLY A 196 22.64 -11.23 -16.51
C GLY A 196 22.56 -10.87 -15.04
N PRO A 197 22.23 -11.85 -14.17
CA PRO A 197 22.07 -11.64 -12.74
C PRO A 197 23.42 -11.32 -12.08
N THR A 198 23.40 -10.38 -11.13
CA THR A 198 24.61 -9.88 -10.47
C THR A 198 24.70 -10.23 -9.01
N LYS A 199 23.61 -10.19 -8.29
CA LYS A 199 23.47 -10.53 -6.87
C LYS A 199 21.99 -10.67 -6.50
N ALA A 200 21.69 -11.31 -5.40
CA ALA A 200 20.40 -11.13 -4.75
C ALA A 200 20.54 -10.18 -3.55
N ILE A 201 19.46 -9.45 -3.26
CA ILE A 201 19.25 -8.72 -2.02
C ILE A 201 18.25 -9.52 -1.23
N ILE A 202 18.58 -9.84 0.01
CA ILE A 202 17.78 -10.68 0.90
C ILE A 202 17.43 -9.87 2.14
N ILE A 203 16.18 -9.92 2.55
CA ILE A 203 15.78 -9.65 3.92
C ILE A 203 15.54 -11.01 4.56
N GLY A 204 16.20 -11.28 5.69
CA GLY A 204 16.12 -12.57 6.34
C GLY A 204 15.97 -12.44 7.86
N LEU A 205 15.62 -13.56 8.48
CA LEU A 205 15.51 -13.71 9.92
C LEU A 205 16.57 -14.71 10.40
N LEU A 206 17.30 -14.34 11.44
CA LEU A 206 18.14 -15.26 12.19
C LEU A 206 17.29 -16.25 12.99
N GLU A 207 17.87 -17.34 13.47
CA GLU A 207 17.18 -18.32 14.33
C GLU A 207 16.64 -17.71 15.63
N ASP A 208 17.22 -16.61 16.12
CA ASP A 208 16.74 -15.87 17.29
C ASP A 208 15.64 -14.86 16.98
N GLY A 209 15.20 -14.76 15.71
CA GLY A 209 14.12 -13.91 15.25
C GLY A 209 14.54 -12.49 14.85
N ARG A 210 15.83 -12.11 14.99
CA ARG A 210 16.30 -10.80 14.53
C ARG A 210 16.38 -10.74 13.02
N ARG A 211 15.99 -9.60 12.46
CA ARG A 211 15.98 -9.36 11.01
C ARG A 211 17.29 -8.77 10.53
N PHE A 212 17.73 -9.18 9.36
CA PHE A 212 18.91 -8.64 8.68
C PHE A 212 18.64 -8.37 7.20
N VAL A 213 19.51 -7.55 6.60
CA VAL A 213 19.61 -7.39 5.14
C VAL A 213 20.98 -7.93 4.70
N ALA A 214 21.00 -8.72 3.65
CA ALA A 214 22.23 -9.30 3.10
C ALA A 214 22.21 -9.28 1.57
N ASN A 215 23.40 -9.42 0.97
CA ASN A 215 23.53 -9.79 -0.44
C ASN A 215 23.91 -11.27 -0.53
N THR A 216 23.75 -11.86 -1.72
CA THR A 216 24.48 -13.08 -2.06
C THR A 216 25.82 -12.73 -2.72
N ASP A 217 26.73 -13.68 -2.76
CA ASP A 217 27.86 -13.62 -3.68
C ASP A 217 27.37 -13.68 -5.14
N LYS A 218 28.26 -13.29 -6.07
CA LYS A 218 28.02 -13.42 -7.51
C LYS A 218 28.21 -14.89 -7.93
N ASP A 219 27.19 -15.71 -7.68
CA ASP A 219 27.07 -17.08 -8.15
C ASP A 219 25.91 -17.16 -9.14
N GLU A 220 26.24 -17.26 -10.42
CA GLU A 220 25.25 -17.27 -11.50
C GLU A 220 24.29 -18.46 -11.39
N SER A 221 24.75 -19.63 -10.96
CA SER A 221 23.94 -20.83 -10.76
C SER A 221 22.90 -20.61 -9.65
N LEU A 222 23.34 -20.09 -8.49
CA LEU A 222 22.46 -19.74 -7.38
C LEU A 222 21.45 -18.68 -7.80
N LEU A 223 21.89 -17.61 -8.46
CA LEU A 223 21.01 -16.51 -8.87
C LEU A 223 19.95 -16.98 -9.88
N ASN A 224 20.32 -17.84 -10.83
CA ASN A 224 19.37 -18.46 -11.75
C ASN A 224 18.40 -19.39 -11.02
N LYS A 225 18.85 -20.18 -10.04
CA LYS A 225 17.98 -21.00 -9.17
C LYS A 225 16.95 -20.12 -8.43
N MET A 226 17.40 -18.99 -7.88
CA MET A 226 16.54 -18.03 -7.16
C MET A 226 15.50 -17.36 -8.05
N MET A 227 15.79 -17.16 -9.34
CA MET A 227 14.84 -16.62 -10.31
C MET A 227 13.80 -17.64 -10.79
N GLN A 228 14.14 -18.92 -10.77
CA GLN A 228 13.30 -20.01 -11.28
C GLN A 228 12.46 -20.69 -10.19
N ASN A 229 12.88 -20.59 -8.94
CA ASN A 229 12.24 -21.26 -7.81
C ASN A 229 11.90 -20.29 -6.71
N GLU A 230 10.84 -20.59 -5.96
CA GLU A 230 10.51 -19.84 -4.74
C GLU A 230 11.52 -20.16 -3.64
N MET A 231 12.12 -19.11 -3.08
CA MET A 231 13.15 -19.23 -2.04
C MET A 231 12.68 -18.67 -0.68
N LEU A 232 11.40 -18.31 -0.53
CA LEU A 232 10.88 -17.93 0.80
C LEU A 232 11.06 -19.07 1.79
N ASN A 233 11.49 -18.73 3.00
CA ASN A 233 11.83 -19.66 4.07
C ASN A 233 13.03 -20.60 3.78
N ALA A 234 13.73 -20.42 2.66
CA ALA A 234 14.97 -21.17 2.43
C ALA A 234 15.99 -20.84 3.54
N LYS A 235 16.54 -21.89 4.14
CA LYS A 235 17.54 -21.80 5.20
C LYS A 235 18.91 -21.52 4.60
N GLY A 236 19.80 -20.98 5.44
CA GLY A 236 21.17 -20.70 5.07
C GLY A 236 21.96 -20.07 6.19
N THR A 237 23.12 -19.56 5.87
CA THR A 237 24.02 -18.91 6.80
C THR A 237 24.33 -17.49 6.35
N VAL A 238 24.22 -16.53 7.26
CA VAL A 238 24.68 -15.15 7.04
C VAL A 238 26.00 -14.93 7.75
N LYS A 239 26.90 -14.18 7.10
CA LYS A 239 28.17 -13.72 7.68
C LYS A 239 28.36 -12.24 7.38
N PHE A 240 28.78 -11.50 8.39
CA PHE A 240 29.23 -10.12 8.22
C PHE A 240 30.72 -10.12 7.88
N GLU A 241 31.05 -9.68 6.68
CA GLU A 241 32.42 -9.58 6.20
C GLU A 241 32.56 -8.42 5.21
N ASN A 242 33.72 -7.78 5.20
CA ASN A 242 33.99 -6.63 4.32
C ASN A 242 32.91 -5.53 4.39
N SER A 243 32.45 -5.24 5.61
CA SER A 243 31.41 -4.22 5.90
C SER A 243 30.05 -4.50 5.24
N ARG A 244 29.69 -5.76 5.04
CA ARG A 244 28.39 -6.18 4.51
C ARG A 244 28.01 -7.59 4.97
N ASN A 245 26.74 -7.84 5.03
CA ASN A 245 26.22 -9.20 5.24
C ASN A 245 26.16 -9.96 3.92
N ILE A 246 26.69 -11.17 3.92
CA ILE A 246 26.58 -12.13 2.82
C ILE A 246 25.76 -13.33 3.31
N PHE A 247 24.70 -13.68 2.58
CA PHE A 247 23.86 -14.83 2.86
C PHE A 247 24.10 -15.93 1.83
N GLN A 248 24.34 -17.12 2.31
CA GLN A 248 24.49 -18.31 1.49
C GLN A 248 23.37 -19.30 1.85
N PRO A 249 22.40 -19.55 0.93
CA PRO A 249 21.41 -20.61 1.10
C PRO A 249 22.07 -22.00 1.14
N ASP A 250 21.45 -22.94 1.88
CA ASP A 250 21.88 -24.35 1.98
C ASP A 250 21.69 -25.10 0.64
#